data_ecf5f6a99c9f39285161d69b166d25c4
#
_entry.id   ecf5f6a99c9f39285161d69b166d25c4
#
_cell.length_a   1.000
_cell.length_b   1.000
_cell.length_c   1.000
_cell.angle_alpha   90.00
_cell.angle_beta   90.00
_cell.angle_gamma   90.00
#
_symmetry.space_group_name_H-M   'P 1'
#
loop_
_entity.id
_entity.type
_entity.pdbx_description
1 polymer ?
#
loop_
_entity_poly.entity_id
_entity_poly.type
_entity_poly.pdbx_seq_one_letter_code
_entity_poly.pdbx_strand_id
1 'polypeptide(L)'
;MGLNDDTNDSGVISGRAPAGGTDGPDSGLPTPTPGDGARGGAEGGPLGGPAGGLGEPGGEPGSTSAPMPSGLADGAYVAKIVIAVDGPAGSGKSSVSRAAARALGYGYQDTGAAYRALAWHALQQRVDLDDAAAILASWDTFDYAIGTDPDDYYVKVGETDVTEAIRTPDVTGAVAHIAKLPDVRKRLVQLFRNVMRKTDAPGIITEGRDITTVVAPDAEVRILLTADESVRMARRSAEVTTQSAAETSAALARRDAADAKVVDFMNAADGVTTLDSTDLDFDQTVQAVVDLARAATH
;
A
#
# COMPACT_ATOMS: atom_id res chain seq x y z
N MET A 1 -51.25 7.81 -50.20
CA MET A 1 -51.34 9.28 -50.23
C MET A 1 -50.57 9.75 -49.00
N GLY A 2 -49.46 10.38 -49.08
CA GLY A 2 -48.49 10.98 -50.03
C GLY A 2 -47.19 11.05 -49.24
N LEU A 3 -46.19 10.64 -49.76
CA LEU A 3 -44.89 11.15 -50.21
C LEU A 3 -44.55 12.57 -49.78
N ASN A 4 -43.35 12.71 -49.17
CA ASN A 4 -42.28 13.67 -49.49
C ASN A 4 -41.11 13.32 -48.55
N ASP A 5 -40.09 12.80 -49.02
CA ASP A 5 -38.78 13.19 -49.58
C ASP A 5 -38.44 14.66 -49.34
N ASP A 6 -37.31 14.86 -48.66
CA ASP A 6 -36.35 15.91 -48.97
C ASP A 6 -34.97 15.61 -48.38
N THR A 7 -34.09 15.33 -49.31
CA THR A 7 -32.61 15.36 -49.26
C THR A 7 -32.10 16.78 -49.12
N ASN A 8 -31.01 17.01 -48.39
CA ASN A 8 -29.91 17.95 -48.71
C ASN A 8 -28.78 17.79 -47.69
N ASP A 9 -27.63 17.36 -48.09
CA ASP A 9 -26.53 17.83 -48.92
C ASP A 9 -25.49 18.59 -48.06
N SER A 10 -24.33 18.01 -48.11
CA SER A 10 -22.95 18.52 -48.23
C SER A 10 -22.52 19.79 -47.46
N GLY A 11 -21.42 19.64 -46.75
CA GLY A 11 -20.57 20.75 -46.29
C GLY A 11 -19.18 20.32 -45.84
N VAL A 12 -18.37 19.79 -46.75
CA VAL A 12 -16.90 19.65 -46.57
C VAL A 12 -16.27 21.03 -46.70
N ILE A 13 -15.56 21.51 -45.67
CA ILE A 13 -14.58 22.59 -45.81
C ILE A 13 -13.23 22.13 -45.30
N SER A 14 -12.34 21.89 -46.24
CA SER A 14 -10.90 21.80 -46.18
C SER A 14 -10.28 23.16 -45.88
N GLY A 15 -9.43 23.28 -44.88
CA GLY A 15 -8.66 24.48 -44.54
C GLY A 15 -7.22 24.14 -44.21
N ARG A 16 -6.38 24.36 -45.21
CA ARG A 16 -4.93 24.18 -45.31
C ARG A 16 -4.18 25.16 -44.41
N ALA A 17 -3.10 24.70 -43.76
CA ALA A 17 -2.10 25.47 -43.03
C ALA A 17 -1.33 26.48 -43.90
N PRO A 18 -0.72 27.51 -43.35
CA PRO A 18 0.51 28.03 -43.87
C PRO A 18 1.72 27.78 -42.95
N ALA A 19 2.82 27.46 -43.62
CA ALA A 19 4.18 27.41 -43.13
C ALA A 19 4.85 28.78 -43.16
N GLY A 20 5.84 28.96 -42.34
CA GLY A 20 6.87 30.01 -42.34
C GLY A 20 7.14 30.42 -40.91
N GLY A 21 8.32 30.44 -40.38
CA GLY A 21 9.67 30.51 -40.87
C GLY A 21 10.46 31.37 -39.91
N THR A 22 11.61 30.84 -39.52
CA THR A 22 12.87 31.49 -39.22
C THR A 22 13.07 32.31 -37.94
N ASP A 23 14.17 31.96 -37.33
CA ASP A 23 15.23 32.71 -36.66
C ASP A 23 15.30 32.63 -35.12
N GLY A 24 16.38 31.96 -34.70
CA GLY A 24 16.91 32.01 -33.32
C GLY A 24 17.63 33.36 -33.02
N PRO A 25 18.16 33.55 -31.85
CA PRO A 25 19.57 33.24 -31.65
C PRO A 25 19.91 32.55 -30.30
N ASP A 26 20.81 31.67 -30.37
CA ASP A 26 22.09 31.47 -29.68
C ASP A 26 22.36 32.36 -28.46
N SER A 27 22.54 31.73 -27.32
CA SER A 27 23.40 32.19 -26.21
C SER A 27 23.61 31.04 -25.23
N GLY A 28 24.68 30.25 -25.37
CA GLY A 28 25.91 30.54 -24.64
C GLY A 28 25.89 29.91 -23.25
N LEU A 29 26.24 28.60 -23.15
CA LEU A 29 26.68 27.94 -21.92
C LEU A 29 28.09 28.44 -21.56
N PRO A 30 28.48 28.49 -20.29
CA PRO A 30 29.83 28.19 -19.88
C PRO A 30 29.90 26.90 -19.05
N THR A 31 30.70 25.98 -19.52
CA THR A 31 31.29 24.86 -18.80
C THR A 31 32.29 25.35 -17.76
N PRO A 32 32.38 24.77 -16.56
CA PRO A 32 33.58 24.88 -15.74
C PRO A 32 34.52 23.67 -15.94
N THR A 33 35.73 23.99 -16.23
CA THR A 33 36.92 23.13 -16.34
C THR A 33 37.40 22.66 -14.95
N PRO A 34 38.04 21.47 -14.82
CA PRO A 34 38.53 20.96 -13.56
C PRO A 34 39.87 21.58 -13.18
N GLY A 35 40.04 21.96 -11.91
CA GLY A 35 41.28 22.45 -11.32
C GLY A 35 41.92 21.38 -10.44
N ASP A 36 43.15 21.00 -10.86
CA ASP A 36 44.16 20.25 -10.13
C ASP A 36 44.74 21.07 -8.95
N GLY A 37 45.21 20.36 -7.93
CA GLY A 37 46.15 20.91 -6.93
C GLY A 37 46.05 20.13 -5.62
N ALA A 38 46.80 19.14 -5.41
CA ALA A 38 48.19 18.92 -5.01
C ALA A 38 48.41 18.94 -3.48
N ARG A 39 48.77 17.75 -2.98
CA ARG A 39 49.88 17.35 -2.10
C ARG A 39 50.15 18.07 -0.77
N GLY A 40 50.36 17.22 0.26
CA GLY A 40 51.20 17.37 1.46
C GLY A 40 50.59 16.53 2.58
N GLY A 41 51.17 15.52 3.14
CA GLY A 41 52.53 15.07 3.33
C GLY A 41 52.85 15.11 4.84
N ALA A 42 53.36 13.97 5.36
CA ALA A 42 54.12 13.76 6.58
C ALA A 42 53.31 13.18 7.78
N GLU A 43 53.50 11.91 8.09
CA GLU A 43 54.56 11.23 8.87
C GLU A 43 54.46 11.42 10.38
N GLY A 44 54.47 10.27 11.13
CA GLY A 44 54.80 10.22 12.53
C GLY A 44 54.16 9.06 13.29
N GLY A 45 54.78 7.88 13.27
CA GLY A 45 54.49 6.81 14.25
C GLY A 45 55.47 6.92 15.43
N PRO A 46 55.83 5.82 16.16
CA PRO A 46 55.00 4.95 17.00
C PRO A 46 55.57 4.94 18.49
N LEU A 47 55.25 3.90 19.27
CA LEU A 47 55.77 3.47 20.60
C LEU A 47 54.71 3.68 21.74
N GLY A 48 54.37 2.77 22.58
CA GLY A 48 54.95 1.59 23.11
C GLY A 48 53.96 0.97 24.11
N GLY A 49 53.95 -0.35 24.23
CA GLY A 49 53.33 -1.03 25.37
C GLY A 49 54.18 -0.92 26.63
N PRO A 50 53.77 -1.55 27.75
CA PRO A 50 53.84 -2.99 27.93
C PRO A 50 52.74 -3.66 28.78
N ALA A 51 52.80 -4.95 28.70
CA ALA A 51 52.15 -6.03 29.39
C ALA A 51 52.04 -5.97 30.92
N GLY A 52 51.09 -6.72 31.46
CA GLY A 52 50.99 -7.21 32.82
C GLY A 52 49.52 -7.26 33.25
N GLY A 53 48.96 -8.38 33.54
CA GLY A 53 49.14 -9.39 34.41
C GLY A 53 47.85 -10.24 34.58
N LEU A 54 48.05 -11.51 34.70
CA LEU A 54 47.15 -12.60 34.98
C LEU A 54 46.24 -12.38 36.21
N GLY A 55 45.00 -12.86 36.13
CA GLY A 55 44.14 -13.01 37.30
C GLY A 55 42.74 -13.47 36.94
N GLU A 56 42.55 -14.77 36.72
CA GLU A 56 41.24 -15.39 37.02
C GLU A 56 41.17 -15.67 38.52
N PRO A 57 40.00 -15.59 39.16
CA PRO A 57 39.10 -16.74 39.19
C PRO A 57 37.59 -16.41 39.25
N GLY A 58 36.85 -17.34 38.68
CA GLY A 58 35.56 -17.89 39.11
C GLY A 58 34.58 -17.02 39.91
N GLY A 59 33.42 -16.80 39.26
CA GLY A 59 32.25 -16.27 39.94
C GLY A 59 31.09 -16.29 38.95
N GLU A 60 30.25 -17.31 39.05
CA GLU A 60 28.94 -17.31 38.39
C GLU A 60 28.14 -16.09 38.84
N PRO A 61 27.60 -15.26 37.95
CA PRO A 61 26.59 -14.32 38.37
C PRO A 61 25.24 -15.04 38.38
N GLY A 62 24.74 -15.22 39.57
CA GLY A 62 23.37 -15.64 39.83
C GLY A 62 22.37 -14.85 38.98
N SER A 63 21.49 -15.60 38.33
CA SER A 63 20.25 -15.14 37.73
C SER A 63 19.41 -14.43 38.78
N THR A 64 19.56 -13.13 38.90
CA THR A 64 18.54 -12.26 39.51
C THR A 64 17.56 -11.85 38.43
N SER A 65 16.57 -12.72 38.21
CA SER A 65 15.33 -12.30 37.59
C SER A 65 14.71 -11.19 38.42
N ALA A 66 14.72 -9.96 37.90
CA ALA A 66 13.95 -8.88 38.49
C ALA A 66 12.47 -9.32 38.56
N PRO A 67 11.77 -9.08 39.66
CA PRO A 67 10.35 -9.40 39.74
C PRO A 67 9.58 -8.51 38.73
N MET A 68 8.87 -9.17 37.83
CA MET A 68 7.88 -8.52 36.99
C MET A 68 6.86 -7.84 37.90
N PRO A 69 6.42 -6.62 37.63
CA PRO A 69 5.37 -5.98 38.39
C PRO A 69 4.09 -6.81 38.27
N SER A 70 3.74 -7.49 39.36
CA SER A 70 2.45 -8.13 39.59
C SER A 70 1.42 -7.03 39.80
N GLY A 71 0.65 -6.74 38.73
CA GLY A 71 -0.41 -5.72 38.82
C GLY A 71 -1.02 -5.37 37.46
N LEU A 72 -1.37 -6.37 36.64
CA LEU A 72 -2.40 -6.23 35.61
C LEU A 72 -3.50 -7.22 36.00
N ALA A 73 -4.57 -6.66 36.56
CA ALA A 73 -5.81 -7.37 36.82
C ALA A 73 -6.31 -8.07 35.54
N ASP A 74 -6.84 -9.27 35.76
CA ASP A 74 -7.49 -10.16 34.79
C ASP A 74 -8.42 -9.46 33.78
N GLY A 75 -7.85 -8.90 32.73
CA GLY A 75 -8.51 -8.84 31.45
C GLY A 75 -8.02 -10.08 30.68
N ALA A 76 -8.85 -11.10 30.57
CA ALA A 76 -8.56 -12.22 29.70
C ALA A 76 -8.18 -11.65 28.34
N TYR A 77 -6.94 -11.92 27.89
CA TYR A 77 -6.52 -11.57 26.53
C TYR A 77 -7.35 -12.44 25.58
N VAL A 78 -8.47 -11.91 25.15
CA VAL A 78 -9.26 -12.55 24.08
C VAL A 78 -8.43 -12.39 22.82
N ALA A 79 -7.94 -13.52 22.30
CA ALA A 79 -7.25 -13.54 21.02
C ALA A 79 -8.19 -12.89 19.98
N LYS A 80 -7.70 -11.84 19.33
CA LYS A 80 -8.50 -11.12 18.32
C LYS A 80 -8.54 -11.95 17.04
N ILE A 81 -9.74 -12.11 16.49
CA ILE A 81 -9.93 -12.82 15.24
C ILE A 81 -9.42 -11.95 14.08
N VAL A 82 -8.51 -12.50 13.28
CA VAL A 82 -8.01 -11.84 12.08
C VAL A 82 -8.57 -12.52 10.85
N ILE A 83 -9.19 -11.72 9.99
CA ILE A 83 -9.62 -12.14 8.64
C ILE A 83 -8.73 -11.44 7.64
N ALA A 84 -7.92 -12.21 6.95
CA ALA A 84 -7.01 -11.75 5.91
C ALA A 84 -7.67 -11.87 4.53
N VAL A 85 -7.73 -10.76 3.78
CA VAL A 85 -8.36 -10.72 2.45
C VAL A 85 -7.38 -10.18 1.43
N ASP A 86 -6.99 -11.03 0.48
CA ASP A 86 -6.23 -10.63 -0.70
C ASP A 86 -7.11 -10.65 -1.96
N GLY A 87 -6.61 -10.09 -3.05
CA GLY A 87 -7.27 -10.16 -4.34
C GLY A 87 -6.90 -9.02 -5.28
N PRO A 88 -7.18 -9.18 -6.58
CA PRO A 88 -6.84 -8.20 -7.60
C PRO A 88 -7.63 -6.89 -7.46
N ALA A 89 -7.19 -5.86 -8.19
CA ALA A 89 -7.90 -4.59 -8.23
C ALA A 89 -9.29 -4.78 -8.88
N GLY A 90 -10.29 -4.10 -8.34
CA GLY A 90 -11.67 -4.22 -8.83
C GLY A 90 -12.42 -5.49 -8.38
N SER A 91 -11.81 -6.39 -7.56
CA SER A 91 -12.54 -7.55 -7.00
C SER A 91 -13.60 -7.15 -5.96
N GLY A 92 -13.65 -5.90 -5.53
CA GLY A 92 -14.57 -5.44 -4.49
C GLY A 92 -14.06 -5.64 -3.06
N LYS A 93 -12.81 -6.11 -2.87
CA LYS A 93 -12.30 -6.46 -1.53
C LYS A 93 -12.45 -5.36 -0.49
N SER A 94 -12.19 -4.08 -0.82
CA SER A 94 -12.28 -2.97 0.14
C SER A 94 -13.71 -2.71 0.59
N SER A 95 -14.65 -2.63 -0.34
CA SER A 95 -16.07 -2.41 -0.03
C SER A 95 -16.69 -3.61 0.69
N VAL A 96 -16.40 -4.83 0.22
CA VAL A 96 -16.87 -6.09 0.83
C VAL A 96 -16.27 -6.28 2.23
N SER A 97 -14.96 -6.12 2.40
CA SER A 97 -14.29 -6.26 3.71
C SER A 97 -14.82 -5.26 4.73
N ARG A 98 -15.03 -4.00 4.31
CA ARG A 98 -15.59 -2.96 5.18
C ARG A 98 -17.03 -3.27 5.60
N ALA A 99 -17.87 -3.75 4.67
CA ALA A 99 -19.25 -4.13 4.96
C ALA A 99 -19.31 -5.38 5.85
N ALA A 100 -18.48 -6.39 5.58
CA ALA A 100 -18.38 -7.59 6.41
C ALA A 100 -17.87 -7.26 7.83
N ALA A 101 -16.88 -6.36 7.97
CA ALA A 101 -16.41 -5.89 9.27
C ALA A 101 -17.55 -5.25 10.08
N ARG A 102 -18.36 -4.40 9.44
CA ARG A 102 -19.56 -3.82 10.07
C ARG A 102 -20.55 -4.88 10.53
N ALA A 103 -20.83 -5.87 9.67
CA ALA A 103 -21.79 -6.95 9.98
C ALA A 103 -21.31 -7.87 11.12
N LEU A 104 -20.00 -7.98 11.33
CA LEU A 104 -19.39 -8.79 12.40
C LEU A 104 -19.08 -7.98 13.67
N GLY A 105 -19.18 -6.66 13.64
CA GLY A 105 -18.71 -5.80 14.73
C GLY A 105 -17.19 -5.80 14.85
N TYR A 106 -16.47 -6.00 13.75
CA TYR A 106 -15.02 -6.06 13.67
C TYR A 106 -14.41 -4.74 13.16
N GLY A 107 -13.13 -4.54 13.43
CA GLY A 107 -12.36 -3.49 12.80
C GLY A 107 -12.12 -3.76 11.31
N TYR A 108 -11.75 -2.70 10.59
CA TYR A 108 -11.40 -2.76 9.17
C TYR A 108 -10.06 -2.07 8.91
N GLN A 109 -9.19 -2.68 8.12
CA GLN A 109 -7.89 -2.13 7.72
C GLN A 109 -7.64 -2.29 6.22
N ASP A 110 -7.48 -1.16 5.51
CA ASP A 110 -6.98 -1.09 4.12
C ASP A 110 -5.46 -0.89 4.16
N THR A 111 -4.67 -1.93 3.90
CA THR A 111 -3.20 -1.82 3.88
C THR A 111 -2.70 -1.00 2.70
N GLY A 112 -3.42 -1.01 1.58
CA GLY A 112 -3.12 -0.17 0.42
C GLY A 112 -3.19 1.32 0.74
N ALA A 113 -3.97 1.73 1.73
CA ALA A 113 -4.03 3.12 2.18
C ALA A 113 -2.71 3.59 2.78
N ALA A 114 -1.98 2.74 3.52
CA ALA A 114 -0.68 3.10 4.08
C ALA A 114 0.40 3.25 3.01
N TYR A 115 0.42 2.39 1.98
CA TYR A 115 1.30 2.57 0.82
C TYR A 115 1.02 3.90 0.12
N ARG A 116 -0.25 4.24 -0.07
CA ARG A 116 -0.65 5.52 -0.67
C ARG A 116 -0.34 6.71 0.23
N ALA A 117 -0.52 6.58 1.54
CA ALA A 117 -0.19 7.62 2.50
C ALA A 117 1.32 7.91 2.53
N LEU A 118 2.17 6.88 2.47
CA LEU A 118 3.62 7.06 2.37
C LEU A 118 4.02 7.70 1.02
N ALA A 119 3.36 7.31 -0.09
CA ALA A 119 3.58 7.94 -1.39
C ALA A 119 3.17 9.42 -1.36
N TRP A 120 2.03 9.74 -0.78
CA TRP A 120 1.58 11.13 -0.58
C TRP A 120 2.58 11.91 0.26
N HIS A 121 3.04 11.35 1.38
CA HIS A 121 4.03 11.98 2.26
C HIS A 121 5.34 12.28 1.53
N ALA A 122 5.88 11.31 0.78
CA ALA A 122 7.08 11.49 -0.03
C ALA A 122 6.91 12.60 -1.09
N LEU A 123 5.75 12.66 -1.76
CA LEU A 123 5.43 13.71 -2.72
C LEU A 123 5.36 15.10 -2.06
N GLN A 124 4.74 15.22 -0.86
CA GLN A 124 4.70 16.49 -0.12
C GLN A 124 6.09 16.99 0.26
N GLN A 125 7.00 16.07 0.59
CA GLN A 125 8.40 16.38 0.89
C GLN A 125 9.27 16.55 -0.36
N ARG A 126 8.69 16.41 -1.57
CA ARG A 126 9.41 16.45 -2.84
C ARG A 126 10.59 15.46 -2.91
N VAL A 127 10.38 14.29 -2.31
CA VAL A 127 11.36 13.21 -2.36
C VAL A 127 11.52 12.71 -3.80
N ASP A 128 12.75 12.49 -4.23
CA ASP A 128 13.00 11.81 -5.49
C ASP A 128 12.56 10.34 -5.38
N LEU A 129 11.52 9.97 -6.12
CA LEU A 129 10.94 8.63 -6.08
C LEU A 129 11.79 7.56 -6.78
N ASP A 130 12.84 7.94 -7.47
CA ASP A 130 13.83 7.02 -8.04
C ASP A 130 14.99 6.78 -7.07
N ASP A 131 15.15 7.58 -6.03
CA ASP A 131 16.10 7.38 -4.94
C ASP A 131 15.49 6.57 -3.79
N ALA A 132 15.83 5.28 -3.72
CA ALA A 132 15.37 4.37 -2.68
C ALA A 132 15.79 4.80 -1.26
N ALA A 133 16.98 5.43 -1.10
CA ALA A 133 17.46 5.89 0.19
C ALA A 133 16.68 7.12 0.65
N ALA A 134 16.35 8.04 -0.25
CA ALA A 134 15.51 9.19 0.05
C ALA A 134 14.08 8.80 0.45
N ILE A 135 13.48 7.82 -0.26
CA ILE A 135 12.18 7.26 0.12
C ILE A 135 12.25 6.63 1.53
N LEU A 136 13.30 5.83 1.81
CA LEU A 136 13.44 5.18 3.11
C LEU A 136 13.65 6.19 4.24
N ALA A 137 14.38 7.27 3.99
CA ALA A 137 14.59 8.36 4.94
C ALA A 137 13.29 9.15 5.24
N SER A 138 12.36 9.27 4.28
CA SER A 138 11.07 9.93 4.51
C SER A 138 10.20 9.21 5.56
N TRP A 139 10.50 7.93 5.83
CA TRP A 139 9.83 7.18 6.91
C TRP A 139 10.03 7.78 8.29
N ASP A 140 11.16 8.44 8.56
CA ASP A 140 11.49 8.97 9.89
C ASP A 140 10.52 10.10 10.33
N THR A 141 9.84 10.71 9.36
CA THR A 141 8.82 11.75 9.59
C THR A 141 7.41 11.29 9.21
N PHE A 142 7.22 10.00 8.87
CA PHE A 142 5.94 9.43 8.49
C PHE A 142 5.12 9.02 9.72
N ASP A 143 4.34 9.95 10.23
CA ASP A 143 3.41 9.72 11.34
C ASP A 143 2.04 9.32 10.80
N TYR A 144 1.81 8.02 10.69
CA TYR A 144 0.62 7.43 10.08
C TYR A 144 -0.40 6.98 11.10
N ALA A 145 -1.65 7.36 10.89
CA ALA A 145 -2.80 6.86 11.64
C ALA A 145 -3.93 6.43 10.69
N ILE A 146 -4.68 5.41 11.10
CA ILE A 146 -5.86 4.90 10.38
C ILE A 146 -6.96 4.60 11.39
N GLY A 147 -8.19 5.06 11.09
CA GLY A 147 -9.39 4.63 11.80
C GLY A 147 -9.76 3.20 11.38
N THR A 148 -9.93 2.33 12.38
CA THR A 148 -10.32 0.93 12.14
C THR A 148 -11.83 0.71 12.28
N ASP A 149 -12.58 1.71 12.72
CA ASP A 149 -14.05 1.65 12.71
C ASP A 149 -14.56 1.68 11.26
N PRO A 150 -15.32 0.68 10.80
CA PRO A 150 -15.86 0.69 9.44
C PRO A 150 -16.85 1.84 9.20
N ASP A 151 -17.41 2.48 10.22
CA ASP A 151 -18.33 3.61 10.10
C ASP A 151 -17.62 4.97 10.20
N ASP A 152 -16.45 5.03 10.88
CA ASP A 152 -15.63 6.23 11.05
C ASP A 152 -14.21 5.99 10.51
N TYR A 153 -14.12 5.63 9.23
CA TYR A 153 -12.85 5.35 8.56
C TYR A 153 -12.15 6.63 8.12
N TYR A 154 -10.91 6.78 8.53
CA TYR A 154 -10.03 7.87 8.11
C TYR A 154 -8.58 7.40 7.94
N VAL A 155 -7.78 8.18 7.22
CA VAL A 155 -6.33 8.03 7.10
C VAL A 155 -5.68 9.40 7.37
N LYS A 156 -4.73 9.45 8.29
CA LYS A 156 -3.99 10.67 8.61
C LYS A 156 -2.48 10.48 8.46
N VAL A 157 -1.80 11.58 8.13
CA VAL A 157 -0.35 11.71 8.22
C VAL A 157 -0.07 12.96 9.08
N GLY A 158 0.45 12.73 10.29
CA GLY A 158 0.43 13.74 11.34
C GLY A 158 -1.00 14.18 11.62
N GLU A 159 -1.22 15.48 11.71
CA GLU A 159 -2.55 16.06 11.94
C GLU A 159 -3.42 16.17 10.66
N THR A 160 -2.86 15.87 9.48
CA THR A 160 -3.56 16.05 8.21
C THR A 160 -4.39 14.82 7.87
N ASP A 161 -5.71 14.97 7.68
CA ASP A 161 -6.54 13.97 7.08
C ASP A 161 -6.25 13.89 5.58
N VAL A 162 -5.81 12.70 5.14
CA VAL A 162 -5.41 12.43 3.75
C VAL A 162 -6.30 11.38 3.08
N THR A 163 -7.42 11.03 3.69
CA THR A 163 -8.34 9.96 3.25
C THR A 163 -8.69 10.05 1.78
N GLU A 164 -9.01 11.24 1.29
CA GLU A 164 -9.31 11.48 -0.12
C GLU A 164 -8.05 11.80 -0.93
N ALA A 165 -7.10 12.55 -0.36
CA ALA A 165 -5.88 12.97 -1.06
C ALA A 165 -5.02 11.78 -1.52
N ILE A 166 -4.99 10.68 -0.78
CA ILE A 166 -4.24 9.47 -1.14
C ILE A 166 -4.86 8.67 -2.29
N ARG A 167 -6.03 9.07 -2.80
CA ARG A 167 -6.73 8.39 -3.90
C ARG A 167 -6.53 9.08 -5.26
N THR A 168 -5.83 10.21 -5.27
CA THR A 168 -5.53 10.95 -6.50
C THR A 168 -4.66 10.14 -7.47
N PRO A 169 -4.74 10.41 -8.78
CA PRO A 169 -3.92 9.71 -9.79
C PRO A 169 -2.42 9.83 -9.53
N ASP A 170 -1.92 11.01 -9.12
CA ASP A 170 -0.51 11.27 -8.86
C ASP A 170 0.02 10.39 -7.72
N VAL A 171 -0.72 10.33 -6.61
CA VAL A 171 -0.36 9.46 -5.47
C VAL A 171 -0.43 7.99 -5.88
N THR A 172 -1.49 7.59 -6.61
CA THR A 172 -1.64 6.22 -7.09
C THR A 172 -0.48 5.81 -8.00
N GLY A 173 -0.02 6.70 -8.87
CA GLY A 173 1.14 6.49 -9.75
C GLY A 173 2.45 6.31 -8.97
N ALA A 174 2.61 7.02 -7.86
CA ALA A 174 3.81 6.97 -7.02
C ALA A 174 3.93 5.68 -6.19
N VAL A 175 2.82 4.95 -5.94
CA VAL A 175 2.81 3.75 -5.08
C VAL A 175 3.80 2.68 -5.55
N ALA A 176 3.98 2.49 -6.86
CA ALA A 176 4.89 1.47 -7.39
C ALA A 176 6.34 1.71 -6.97
N HIS A 177 6.78 2.97 -6.84
CA HIS A 177 8.11 3.33 -6.36
C HIS A 177 8.31 2.95 -4.88
N ILE A 178 7.26 3.04 -4.08
CA ILE A 178 7.23 2.68 -2.66
C ILE A 178 7.17 1.16 -2.48
N ALA A 179 6.23 0.49 -3.17
CA ALA A 179 5.93 -0.92 -2.98
C ALA A 179 7.05 -1.87 -3.45
N LYS A 180 7.89 -1.44 -4.39
CA LYS A 180 9.04 -2.21 -4.87
C LYS A 180 10.18 -2.34 -3.85
N LEU A 181 10.20 -1.52 -2.77
CA LEU A 181 11.29 -1.44 -1.81
C LEU A 181 11.09 -2.43 -0.64
N PRO A 182 11.95 -3.48 -0.50
CA PRO A 182 11.77 -4.49 0.53
C PRO A 182 11.81 -3.93 1.97
N ASP A 183 12.65 -2.95 2.24
CA ASP A 183 12.77 -2.38 3.59
C ASP A 183 11.55 -1.52 3.98
N VAL A 184 10.96 -0.82 3.01
CA VAL A 184 9.68 -0.13 3.22
C VAL A 184 8.58 -1.15 3.50
N ARG A 185 8.49 -2.23 2.72
CA ARG A 185 7.52 -3.30 2.94
C ARG A 185 7.64 -3.93 4.33
N LYS A 186 8.87 -4.22 4.80
CA LYS A 186 9.09 -4.73 6.16
C LYS A 186 8.53 -3.79 7.23
N ARG A 187 8.77 -2.49 7.10
CA ARG A 187 8.25 -1.48 8.04
C ARG A 187 6.72 -1.40 7.98
N LEU A 188 6.13 -1.42 6.79
CA LEU A 188 4.67 -1.42 6.62
C LEU A 188 4.02 -2.68 7.18
N VAL A 189 4.61 -3.88 7.00
CA VAL A 189 4.11 -5.12 7.62
C VAL A 189 4.06 -4.98 9.14
N GLN A 190 5.09 -4.42 9.79
CA GLN A 190 5.07 -4.18 11.24
C GLN A 190 3.98 -3.17 11.64
N LEU A 191 3.81 -2.13 10.86
CA LEU A 191 2.74 -1.14 11.07
C LEU A 191 1.36 -1.80 10.98
N PHE A 192 1.09 -2.64 9.97
CA PHE A 192 -0.18 -3.36 9.83
C PHE A 192 -0.46 -4.28 11.02
N ARG A 193 0.52 -5.06 11.43
CA ARG A 193 0.42 -5.92 12.61
C ARG A 193 0.18 -5.12 13.89
N ASN A 194 0.75 -3.91 14.00
CA ASN A 194 0.51 -3.03 15.14
C ASN A 194 -0.94 -2.53 15.16
N VAL A 195 -1.52 -2.17 14.00
CA VAL A 195 -2.92 -1.76 13.88
C VAL A 195 -3.84 -2.92 14.28
N MET A 196 -3.60 -4.14 13.79
CA MET A 196 -4.38 -5.33 14.15
C MET A 196 -4.38 -5.56 15.68
N ARG A 197 -3.22 -5.42 16.32
CA ARG A 197 -3.11 -5.61 17.78
C ARG A 197 -3.81 -4.52 18.58
N LYS A 198 -3.82 -3.30 18.08
CA LYS A 198 -4.34 -2.12 18.82
C LYS A 198 -5.82 -1.86 18.60
N THR A 199 -6.48 -2.50 17.64
CA THR A 199 -7.93 -2.31 17.47
C THR A 199 -8.68 -2.69 18.75
N ASP A 200 -9.70 -1.94 19.12
CA ASP A 200 -10.53 -2.24 20.30
C ASP A 200 -11.63 -3.26 19.96
N ALA A 201 -11.86 -3.54 18.69
CA ALA A 201 -12.83 -4.53 18.24
C ALA A 201 -12.40 -5.97 18.56
N PRO A 202 -13.34 -6.92 18.73
CA PRO A 202 -13.05 -8.33 19.00
C PRO A 202 -12.34 -9.05 17.86
N GLY A 203 -12.36 -8.50 16.64
CA GLY A 203 -11.65 -9.00 15.48
C GLY A 203 -11.38 -7.87 14.50
N ILE A 204 -10.65 -8.17 13.44
CA ILE A 204 -10.33 -7.22 12.38
C ILE A 204 -10.30 -7.91 11.02
N ILE A 205 -10.86 -7.25 10.01
CA ILE A 205 -10.68 -7.64 8.61
C ILE A 205 -9.59 -6.74 8.01
N THR A 206 -8.51 -7.35 7.57
CA THR A 206 -7.40 -6.65 6.91
C THR A 206 -7.32 -7.06 5.45
N GLU A 207 -7.31 -6.09 4.54
CA GLU A 207 -7.29 -6.35 3.11
C GLU A 207 -6.04 -5.79 2.43
N GLY A 208 -5.61 -6.50 1.35
CA GLY A 208 -4.44 -6.07 0.57
C GLY A 208 -4.10 -6.96 -0.61
N ARG A 209 -2.82 -7.34 -0.73
CA ARG A 209 -2.26 -8.18 -1.78
C ARG A 209 -1.44 -9.37 -1.28
N ASP A 210 -0.94 -9.30 -0.04
CA ASP A 210 -0.09 -10.31 0.59
C ASP A 210 -0.42 -10.48 2.07
N ILE A 211 -1.67 -10.22 2.39
CA ILE A 211 -2.14 -10.32 3.78
C ILE A 211 -2.15 -11.77 4.22
N THR A 212 -2.69 -12.65 3.37
CA THR A 212 -2.86 -14.09 3.66
C THR A 212 -1.54 -14.85 3.72
N THR A 213 -0.44 -14.29 3.18
CA THR A 213 0.85 -15.00 3.05
C THR A 213 2.00 -14.33 3.80
N VAL A 214 1.98 -13.00 3.95
CA VAL A 214 3.08 -12.24 4.56
C VAL A 214 2.65 -11.51 5.82
N VAL A 215 1.54 -10.77 5.76
CA VAL A 215 1.13 -9.90 6.88
C VAL A 215 0.53 -10.70 8.03
N ALA A 216 -0.40 -11.61 7.73
CA ALA A 216 -1.10 -12.45 8.70
C ALA A 216 -1.27 -13.89 8.14
N PRO A 217 -0.16 -14.66 7.95
CA PRO A 217 -0.22 -16.01 7.41
C PRO A 217 -0.90 -17.01 8.36
N ASP A 218 -1.03 -16.65 9.61
CA ASP A 218 -1.66 -17.37 10.70
C ASP A 218 -3.07 -16.85 11.06
N ALA A 219 -3.66 -16.00 10.19
CA ALA A 219 -5.03 -15.51 10.38
C ALA A 219 -6.03 -16.68 10.39
N GLU A 220 -7.04 -16.58 11.25
CA GLU A 220 -8.11 -17.60 11.42
C GLU A 220 -8.87 -17.82 10.12
N VAL A 221 -9.03 -16.76 9.33
CA VAL A 221 -9.66 -16.84 8.00
C VAL A 221 -8.77 -16.15 6.98
N ARG A 222 -8.43 -16.89 5.92
CA ARG A 222 -7.62 -16.38 4.82
C ARG A 222 -8.38 -16.53 3.51
N ILE A 223 -8.66 -15.40 2.85
CA ILE A 223 -9.51 -15.33 1.66
C ILE A 223 -8.75 -14.69 0.50
N LEU A 224 -8.80 -15.33 -0.66
CA LEU A 224 -8.51 -14.70 -1.95
C LEU A 224 -9.84 -14.34 -2.60
N LEU A 225 -10.23 -13.05 -2.55
CA LEU A 225 -11.44 -12.54 -3.19
C LEU A 225 -11.16 -12.19 -4.65
N THR A 226 -11.75 -12.93 -5.57
CA THR A 226 -11.57 -12.78 -7.01
C THR A 226 -12.89 -12.57 -7.74
N ALA A 227 -12.81 -12.22 -9.00
CA ALA A 227 -13.88 -12.22 -9.98
C ALA A 227 -13.26 -12.19 -11.39
N ASP A 228 -14.02 -12.59 -12.40
CA ASP A 228 -13.62 -12.45 -13.80
C ASP A 228 -13.17 -11.02 -14.11
N GLU A 229 -12.18 -10.89 -14.98
CA GLU A 229 -11.60 -9.59 -15.34
C GLU A 229 -12.64 -8.61 -15.87
N SER A 230 -13.57 -9.09 -16.72
CA SER A 230 -14.67 -8.29 -17.26
C SER A 230 -15.58 -7.72 -16.17
N VAL A 231 -15.89 -8.54 -15.14
CA VAL A 231 -16.69 -8.13 -13.98
C VAL A 231 -15.96 -7.10 -13.13
N ARG A 232 -14.64 -7.32 -12.87
CA ARG A 232 -13.80 -6.38 -12.12
C ARG A 232 -13.71 -5.02 -12.82
N MET A 233 -13.55 -5.03 -14.14
CA MET A 233 -13.52 -3.81 -14.95
C MET A 233 -14.86 -3.06 -14.92
N ALA A 234 -15.97 -3.79 -15.05
CA ALA A 234 -17.30 -3.20 -14.97
C ALA A 234 -17.57 -2.55 -13.60
N ARG A 235 -17.25 -3.25 -12.49
CA ARG A 235 -17.39 -2.72 -11.13
C ARG A 235 -16.56 -1.43 -10.96
N ARG A 236 -15.30 -1.45 -11.39
CA ARG A 236 -14.43 -0.28 -11.26
C ARG A 236 -14.87 0.90 -12.12
N SER A 237 -15.37 0.65 -13.32
CA SER A 237 -15.90 1.72 -14.18
C SER A 237 -17.16 2.39 -13.60
N ALA A 238 -17.97 1.64 -12.86
CA ALA A 238 -19.12 2.19 -12.14
C ALA A 238 -18.71 3.06 -10.94
N GLU A 239 -17.56 2.77 -10.30
CA GLU A 239 -17.01 3.55 -9.17
C GLU A 239 -16.33 4.85 -9.63
N VAL A 240 -15.68 4.86 -10.80
CA VAL A 240 -14.86 5.98 -11.29
C VAL A 240 -15.63 6.71 -12.39
N THR A 241 -16.34 7.77 -12.00
CA THR A 241 -17.16 8.57 -12.92
C THR A 241 -16.39 9.65 -13.71
N THR A 242 -15.10 9.86 -13.35
CA THR A 242 -14.26 10.94 -13.91
C THR A 242 -13.37 10.52 -15.08
N GLN A 243 -13.32 9.22 -15.40
CA GLN A 243 -12.49 8.64 -16.46
C GLN A 243 -13.35 7.75 -17.38
N SER A 244 -12.92 7.59 -18.62
CA SER A 244 -13.55 6.63 -19.52
C SER A 244 -13.34 5.19 -19.05
N ALA A 245 -14.24 4.28 -19.42
CA ALA A 245 -14.11 2.86 -19.12
C ALA A 245 -12.78 2.26 -19.63
N ALA A 246 -12.30 2.71 -20.81
CA ALA A 246 -11.04 2.26 -21.38
C ALA A 246 -9.82 2.72 -20.56
N GLU A 247 -9.80 3.96 -20.09
CA GLU A 247 -8.74 4.50 -19.23
C GLU A 247 -8.73 3.80 -17.87
N THR A 248 -9.90 3.58 -17.29
CA THR A 248 -10.07 2.85 -16.03
C THR A 248 -9.57 1.40 -16.15
N SER A 249 -9.92 0.69 -17.22
CA SER A 249 -9.44 -0.67 -17.50
C SER A 249 -7.93 -0.71 -17.66
N ALA A 250 -7.35 0.19 -18.44
CA ALA A 250 -5.90 0.26 -18.64
C ALA A 250 -5.15 0.59 -17.33
N ALA A 251 -5.71 1.44 -16.46
CA ALA A 251 -5.15 1.76 -15.17
C ALA A 251 -5.19 0.56 -14.22
N LEU A 252 -6.30 -0.21 -14.22
CA LEU A 252 -6.46 -1.43 -13.44
C LEU A 252 -5.43 -2.48 -13.84
N ALA A 253 -5.33 -2.78 -15.13
CA ALA A 253 -4.37 -3.76 -15.68
C ALA A 253 -2.91 -3.37 -15.37
N ARG A 254 -2.55 -2.08 -15.52
CA ARG A 254 -1.21 -1.59 -15.16
C ARG A 254 -0.91 -1.79 -13.67
N ARG A 255 -1.90 -1.53 -12.81
CA ARG A 255 -1.75 -1.70 -11.37
C ARG A 255 -1.56 -3.17 -11.00
N ASP A 256 -2.43 -4.05 -11.48
CA ASP A 256 -2.31 -5.49 -11.21
C ASP A 256 -0.98 -6.04 -11.76
N ALA A 257 -0.53 -5.61 -12.94
CA ALA A 257 0.76 -6.00 -13.51
C ALA A 257 1.97 -5.47 -12.70
N ALA A 258 1.86 -4.30 -12.07
CA ALA A 258 2.89 -3.78 -11.18
C ALA A 258 2.94 -4.56 -9.86
N ASP A 259 1.78 -4.78 -9.25
CA ASP A 259 1.65 -5.51 -7.98
C ASP A 259 2.11 -6.98 -8.14
N ALA A 260 1.80 -7.65 -9.27
CA ALA A 260 2.17 -9.04 -9.58
C ALA A 260 3.69 -9.26 -9.72
N LYS A 261 4.48 -8.22 -9.95
CA LYS A 261 5.95 -8.32 -9.95
C LYS A 261 6.54 -8.49 -8.55
N VAL A 262 5.76 -8.19 -7.52
CA VAL A 262 6.21 -8.15 -6.13
C VAL A 262 5.58 -9.26 -5.30
N VAL A 263 4.31 -9.60 -5.55
CA VAL A 263 3.54 -10.58 -4.78
C VAL A 263 2.57 -11.34 -5.69
N ASP A 264 2.33 -12.62 -5.38
CA ASP A 264 1.27 -13.39 -6.02
C ASP A 264 -0.03 -13.21 -5.23
N PHE A 265 -0.97 -12.48 -5.81
CA PHE A 265 -2.32 -12.28 -5.30
C PHE A 265 -3.39 -12.77 -6.28
N MET A 266 -2.98 -13.53 -7.29
CA MET A 266 -3.88 -14.12 -8.28
C MET A 266 -4.16 -15.58 -7.97
N ASN A 267 -3.26 -16.26 -7.24
CA ASN A 267 -3.38 -17.65 -6.87
C ASN A 267 -3.49 -17.79 -5.35
N ALA A 268 -4.42 -18.60 -4.90
CA ALA A 268 -4.54 -18.92 -3.48
C ALA A 268 -3.37 -19.77 -3.01
N ALA A 269 -2.70 -19.36 -1.94
CA ALA A 269 -1.72 -20.19 -1.27
C ALA A 269 -2.40 -21.32 -0.46
N ASP A 270 -1.61 -22.27 0.03
CA ASP A 270 -2.13 -23.37 0.84
C ASP A 270 -2.94 -22.87 2.06
N GLY A 271 -4.14 -23.39 2.21
CA GLY A 271 -5.07 -23.01 3.27
C GLY A 271 -5.73 -21.64 3.09
N VAL A 272 -5.59 -21.00 1.93
CA VAL A 272 -6.34 -19.78 1.56
C VAL A 272 -7.58 -20.18 0.77
N THR A 273 -8.75 -19.75 1.21
CA THR A 273 -10.03 -20.01 0.54
C THR A 273 -10.21 -19.03 -0.61
N THR A 274 -10.37 -19.54 -1.84
CA THR A 274 -10.78 -18.70 -2.98
C THR A 274 -12.27 -18.43 -2.90
N LEU A 275 -12.64 -17.13 -2.86
CA LEU A 275 -14.02 -16.67 -2.99
C LEU A 275 -14.18 -15.98 -4.35
N ASP A 276 -14.72 -16.71 -5.31
CA ASP A 276 -15.06 -16.17 -6.62
C ASP A 276 -16.41 -15.46 -6.56
N SER A 277 -16.40 -14.16 -6.80
CA SER A 277 -17.59 -13.32 -6.77
C SER A 277 -18.10 -12.93 -8.16
N THR A 278 -17.70 -13.68 -9.21
CA THR A 278 -18.10 -13.39 -10.59
C THR A 278 -19.62 -13.31 -10.74
N ASP A 279 -20.33 -14.30 -10.19
CA ASP A 279 -21.80 -14.42 -10.26
C ASP A 279 -22.51 -13.91 -9.00
N LEU A 280 -21.78 -13.33 -8.03
CA LEU A 280 -22.35 -12.82 -6.79
C LEU A 280 -22.59 -11.31 -6.88
N ASP A 281 -23.72 -10.87 -6.35
CA ASP A 281 -23.92 -9.46 -6.06
C ASP A 281 -23.13 -9.02 -4.81
N PHE A 282 -23.21 -7.73 -4.49
CA PHE A 282 -22.49 -7.16 -3.35
C PHE A 282 -22.87 -7.81 -2.02
N ASP A 283 -24.16 -7.92 -1.76
CA ASP A 283 -24.67 -8.44 -0.48
C ASP A 283 -24.39 -9.95 -0.32
N GLN A 284 -24.49 -10.72 -1.41
CA GLN A 284 -24.11 -12.13 -1.43
C GLN A 284 -22.61 -12.31 -1.16
N THR A 285 -21.77 -11.46 -1.73
CA THR A 285 -20.31 -11.51 -1.50
C THR A 285 -19.98 -11.15 -0.05
N VAL A 286 -20.62 -10.14 0.52
CA VAL A 286 -20.47 -9.78 1.94
C VAL A 286 -20.91 -10.94 2.83
N GLN A 287 -22.07 -11.55 2.55
CA GLN A 287 -22.58 -12.67 3.33
C GLN A 287 -21.65 -13.87 3.29
N ALA A 288 -21.05 -14.19 2.13
CA ALA A 288 -20.07 -15.26 2.01
C ALA A 288 -18.82 -15.03 2.88
N VAL A 289 -18.31 -13.81 2.96
CA VAL A 289 -17.19 -13.46 3.87
C VAL A 289 -17.61 -13.61 5.34
N VAL A 290 -18.83 -13.17 5.69
CA VAL A 290 -19.37 -13.30 7.05
C VAL A 290 -19.55 -14.76 7.44
N ASP A 291 -20.01 -15.60 6.53
CA ASP A 291 -20.22 -17.03 6.79
C ASP A 291 -18.88 -17.77 7.00
N LEU A 292 -17.85 -17.46 6.19
CA LEU A 292 -16.49 -17.96 6.39
C LEU A 292 -15.93 -17.55 7.76
N ALA A 293 -16.14 -16.31 8.16
CA ALA A 293 -15.72 -15.82 9.46
C ALA A 293 -16.40 -16.56 10.61
N ARG A 294 -17.71 -16.73 10.55
CA ARG A 294 -18.49 -17.43 11.57
C ARG A 294 -18.14 -18.91 11.68
N ALA A 295 -17.89 -19.56 10.53
CA ALA A 295 -17.49 -20.98 10.51
C ALA A 295 -16.14 -21.24 11.17
N ALA A 296 -15.22 -20.28 11.15
CA ALA A 296 -13.91 -20.39 11.78
C ALA A 296 -13.91 -20.08 13.29
N THR A 297 -15.01 -19.47 13.82
CA THR A 297 -15.11 -19.05 15.22
C THR A 297 -16.01 -19.96 16.06
N HIS A 298 -16.56 -21.00 15.46
CA HIS A 298 -17.35 -22.05 16.09
C HIS A 298 -16.64 -23.40 16.02
#